data_f45494290e61407d3c9b30e06888131b
#
_entry.id   f45494290e61407d3c9b30e06888131b
#
_cell.length_a   1.000
_cell.length_b   1.000
_cell.length_c   1.000
_cell.angle_alpha   90.00
_cell.angle_beta   90.00
_cell.angle_gamma   90.00
#
_symmetry.space_group_name_H-M   'P 1'
#
loop_
_entity.id
_entity.type
_entity.pdbx_description
1 polymer ?
#
loop_
_entity_poly.entity_id
_entity_poly.type
_entity_poly.pdbx_seq_one_letter_code
_entity_poly.pdbx_strand_id
1 'polypeptide(L)'
;MEKLTEQNRAEVEAYISAEPEYNVFVQGDLENYGFESKTVEIFGTRAADGALCALLLRYFNNYCLCMSGTAPVEELAAFLQARGAQYLSGKEADVAALAARMPGWKLRGTNLARMDRLAGGAALPEGFSLRMLGPQDAQAVIGLEVQIDEFADSFRGVDREEKVEECRENLTRGGHAF
;
A
#
# COMPACT_ATOMS: atom_id res chain seq x y z
N MET A 1 7.01 -18.64 -1.51
CA MET A 1 6.67 -17.43 -2.30
C MET A 1 7.80 -17.07 -3.25
N GLU A 2 7.51 -16.64 -4.47
CA GLU A 2 8.46 -16.17 -5.47
C GLU A 2 8.38 -14.65 -5.64
N LYS A 3 9.51 -14.01 -5.96
CA LYS A 3 9.50 -12.59 -6.32
C LYS A 3 8.96 -12.45 -7.75
N LEU A 4 7.93 -11.61 -7.91
CA LEU A 4 7.37 -11.30 -9.21
C LEU A 4 8.12 -10.13 -9.85
N THR A 5 8.18 -10.13 -11.16
CA THR A 5 8.90 -9.15 -11.97
C THR A 5 8.00 -8.57 -13.05
N GLU A 6 8.52 -7.67 -13.87
CA GLU A 6 7.80 -7.10 -15.01
C GLU A 6 7.22 -8.17 -15.96
N GLN A 7 7.85 -9.34 -16.04
CA GLN A 7 7.35 -10.46 -16.84
C GLN A 7 6.01 -11.01 -16.34
N ASN A 8 5.70 -10.79 -15.07
CA ASN A 8 4.45 -11.23 -14.44
C ASN A 8 3.34 -10.16 -14.48
N ARG A 9 3.59 -8.97 -15.05
CA ARG A 9 2.68 -7.81 -15.02
C ARG A 9 1.25 -8.18 -15.39
N ALA A 10 1.04 -8.78 -16.56
CA ALA A 10 -0.29 -9.08 -17.05
C ALA A 10 -1.07 -10.04 -16.11
N GLU A 11 -0.37 -11.01 -15.52
CA GLU A 11 -0.94 -11.95 -14.56
C GLU A 11 -1.31 -11.26 -13.24
N VAL A 12 -0.42 -10.40 -12.73
CA VAL A 12 -0.65 -9.63 -11.50
C VAL A 12 -1.82 -8.67 -11.69
N GLU A 13 -1.85 -7.90 -12.78
CA GLU A 13 -2.94 -6.98 -13.10
C GLU A 13 -4.28 -7.71 -13.22
N ALA A 14 -4.32 -8.86 -13.87
CA ALA A 14 -5.52 -9.70 -13.94
C ALA A 14 -5.97 -10.16 -12.55
N TYR A 15 -5.02 -10.57 -11.70
CA TYR A 15 -5.31 -11.04 -10.34
C TYR A 15 -5.87 -9.92 -9.44
N ILE A 16 -5.26 -8.74 -9.42
CA ILE A 16 -5.72 -7.63 -8.58
C ILE A 16 -7.00 -6.98 -9.09
N SER A 17 -7.27 -7.06 -10.40
CA SER A 17 -8.49 -6.52 -11.01
C SER A 17 -9.76 -7.28 -10.63
N ALA A 18 -9.64 -8.47 -10.05
CA ALA A 18 -10.80 -9.22 -9.55
C ALA A 18 -11.51 -8.49 -8.40
N GLU A 19 -10.80 -7.69 -7.62
CA GLU A 19 -11.31 -6.94 -6.48
C GLU A 19 -10.64 -5.56 -6.39
N PRO A 20 -10.93 -4.67 -7.34
CA PRO A 20 -10.17 -3.42 -7.52
C PRO A 20 -10.25 -2.49 -6.33
N GLU A 21 -11.37 -2.48 -5.59
CA GLU A 21 -11.53 -1.64 -4.40
C GLU A 21 -10.58 -2.03 -3.27
N TYR A 22 -10.40 -3.35 -3.05
CA TYR A 22 -9.48 -3.84 -2.02
C TYR A 22 -8.02 -3.73 -2.44
N ASN A 23 -7.76 -3.76 -3.75
CA ASN A 23 -6.41 -3.82 -4.31
C ASN A 23 -5.92 -2.46 -4.81
N VAL A 24 -6.64 -1.35 -4.48
CA VAL A 24 -6.32 0.00 -4.95
C VAL A 24 -4.89 0.43 -4.59
N PHE A 25 -4.40 0.07 -3.41
CA PHE A 25 -3.03 0.40 -3.00
C PHE A 25 -1.99 -0.39 -3.81
N VAL A 26 -2.24 -1.68 -4.04
CA VAL A 26 -1.35 -2.52 -4.86
C VAL A 26 -1.30 -2.01 -6.30
N GLN A 27 -2.46 -1.64 -6.86
CA GLN A 27 -2.53 -1.06 -8.20
C GLN A 27 -1.77 0.27 -8.27
N GLY A 28 -2.02 1.18 -7.34
CA GLY A 28 -1.36 2.49 -7.30
C GLY A 28 0.17 2.38 -7.15
N ASP A 29 0.63 1.49 -6.28
CA ASP A 29 2.07 1.28 -6.09
C ASP A 29 2.72 0.66 -7.34
N LEU A 30 2.04 -0.27 -8.03
CA LEU A 30 2.52 -0.81 -9.29
C LEU A 30 2.58 0.22 -10.42
N GLU A 31 1.59 1.10 -10.50
CA GLU A 31 1.57 2.20 -11.48
C GLU A 31 2.70 3.20 -11.21
N ASN A 32 2.97 3.51 -9.95
CA ASN A 32 3.95 4.51 -9.56
C ASN A 32 5.39 4.02 -9.55
N TYR A 33 5.62 2.79 -9.09
CA TYR A 33 6.97 2.27 -8.83
C TYR A 33 7.36 1.11 -9.74
N GLY A 34 6.39 0.42 -10.35
CA GLY A 34 6.63 -0.78 -11.14
C GLY A 34 7.12 -1.96 -10.30
N PHE A 35 7.64 -2.98 -10.97
CA PHE A 35 8.15 -4.21 -10.32
C PHE A 35 9.62 -4.13 -9.91
N GLU A 36 10.40 -3.26 -10.55
CA GLU A 36 11.85 -3.15 -10.36
C GLU A 36 12.22 -1.89 -9.60
N SER A 37 11.63 -1.74 -8.42
CA SER A 37 11.85 -0.59 -7.55
C SER A 37 12.63 -1.01 -6.30
N LYS A 38 13.39 -0.08 -5.72
CA LYS A 38 13.97 -0.24 -4.38
C LYS A 38 12.92 -0.10 -3.28
N THR A 39 11.84 0.62 -3.57
CA THR A 39 10.78 0.95 -2.63
C THR A 39 9.74 -0.15 -2.53
N VAL A 40 9.40 -0.76 -3.69
CA VAL A 40 8.34 -1.76 -3.81
C VAL A 40 8.92 -3.11 -4.24
N GLU A 41 8.46 -4.17 -3.61
CA GLU A 41 8.69 -5.54 -4.05
C GLU A 41 7.37 -6.30 -4.05
N ILE A 42 7.20 -7.18 -5.03
CA ILE A 42 5.98 -7.96 -5.17
C ILE A 42 6.34 -9.43 -5.13
N PHE A 43 5.58 -10.18 -4.33
CA PHE A 43 5.77 -11.61 -4.16
C PHE A 43 4.45 -12.32 -4.43
N GLY A 44 4.52 -13.47 -5.06
CA GLY A 44 3.37 -14.30 -5.37
C GLY A 44 3.51 -15.73 -4.83
N THR A 45 2.39 -16.36 -4.60
CA THR A 45 2.27 -17.79 -4.35
C THR A 45 1.24 -18.37 -5.30
N ARG A 46 1.50 -19.59 -5.77
CA ARG A 46 0.64 -20.27 -6.73
C ARG A 46 -0.07 -21.43 -6.09
N ALA A 47 -1.30 -21.67 -6.55
CA ALA A 47 -2.04 -22.87 -6.26
C ALA A 47 -1.48 -24.08 -7.06
N ALA A 48 -2.00 -25.27 -6.79
CA ALA A 48 -1.52 -26.50 -7.43
C ALA A 48 -1.74 -26.53 -8.95
N ASP A 49 -2.67 -25.76 -9.48
CA ASP A 49 -2.93 -25.59 -10.91
C ASP A 49 -2.02 -24.52 -11.57
N GLY A 50 -1.15 -23.89 -10.80
CA GLY A 50 -0.22 -22.87 -11.27
C GLY A 50 -0.76 -21.45 -11.26
N ALA A 51 -2.04 -21.22 -10.96
CA ALA A 51 -2.62 -19.90 -10.86
C ALA A 51 -2.14 -19.14 -9.61
N LEU A 52 -1.99 -17.82 -9.70
CA LEU A 52 -1.75 -16.98 -8.51
C LEU A 52 -2.90 -17.15 -7.53
N CYS A 53 -2.56 -17.45 -6.27
CA CYS A 53 -3.54 -17.56 -5.19
C CYS A 53 -3.25 -16.58 -4.03
N ALA A 54 -2.07 -16.02 -3.95
CA ALA A 54 -1.77 -14.92 -3.06
C ALA A 54 -0.71 -13.99 -3.66
N LEU A 55 -0.81 -12.72 -3.29
CA LEU A 55 0.13 -11.67 -3.63
C LEU A 55 0.42 -10.84 -2.39
N LEU A 56 1.68 -10.57 -2.14
CA LEU A 56 2.16 -9.62 -1.13
C LEU A 56 2.94 -8.53 -1.84
N LEU A 57 2.45 -7.30 -1.78
CA LEU A 57 3.23 -6.13 -2.14
C LEU A 57 3.89 -5.58 -0.88
N ARG A 58 5.19 -5.39 -0.91
CA ARG A 58 5.97 -4.73 0.14
C ARG A 58 6.26 -3.29 -0.25
N TYR A 59 5.90 -2.37 0.61
CA TYR A 59 6.30 -0.97 0.57
C TYR A 59 7.03 -0.65 1.88
N PHE A 60 8.36 -0.52 1.86
CA PHE A 60 9.22 -0.52 3.06
C PHE A 60 8.97 -1.74 3.97
N ASN A 61 8.46 -1.50 5.19
CA ASN A 61 8.12 -2.57 6.15
C ASN A 61 6.60 -2.86 6.20
N ASN A 62 5.84 -2.24 5.32
CA ASN A 62 4.42 -2.43 5.16
C ASN A 62 4.16 -3.46 4.06
N TYR A 63 3.19 -4.32 4.28
CA TYR A 63 2.76 -5.31 3.30
C TYR A 63 1.28 -5.15 3.01
N CYS A 64 0.91 -5.21 1.72
CA CYS A 64 -0.46 -5.32 1.27
C CYS A 64 -0.71 -6.74 0.80
N LEU A 65 -1.75 -7.39 1.33
CA LEU A 65 -2.13 -8.76 1.04
C LEU A 65 -3.35 -8.79 0.11
N CYS A 66 -3.19 -9.50 -1.00
CA CYS A 66 -4.30 -9.96 -1.82
C CYS A 66 -4.28 -11.49 -1.79
N MET A 67 -5.36 -12.14 -1.33
CA MET A 67 -5.37 -13.58 -1.13
C MET A 67 -6.71 -14.19 -1.58
N SER A 68 -6.66 -15.35 -2.18
CA SER A 68 -7.83 -16.19 -2.44
C SER A 68 -7.93 -17.32 -1.41
N GLY A 69 -9.10 -17.96 -1.31
CA GLY A 69 -9.36 -19.02 -0.31
C GLY A 69 -8.46 -20.26 -0.39
N THR A 70 -7.68 -20.42 -1.46
CA THR A 70 -6.74 -21.54 -1.65
C THR A 70 -5.30 -21.20 -1.26
N ALA A 71 -5.05 -19.99 -0.76
CA ALA A 71 -3.70 -19.53 -0.42
C ALA A 71 -3.14 -20.30 0.80
N PRO A 72 -1.84 -20.64 0.79
CA PRO A 72 -1.18 -21.37 1.88
C PRO A 72 -0.84 -20.41 3.03
N VAL A 73 -1.77 -20.23 3.96
CA VAL A 73 -1.69 -19.25 5.07
C VAL A 73 -0.42 -19.45 5.92
N GLU A 74 -0.01 -20.68 6.17
CA GLU A 74 1.19 -21.01 6.96
C GLU A 74 2.47 -20.54 6.26
N GLU A 75 2.56 -20.73 4.95
CA GLU A 75 3.71 -20.27 4.14
C GLU A 75 3.79 -18.74 4.12
N LEU A 76 2.64 -18.07 3.94
CA LEU A 76 2.54 -16.61 3.95
C LEU A 76 2.96 -16.01 5.30
N ALA A 77 2.48 -16.59 6.40
CA ALA A 77 2.85 -16.17 7.75
C ALA A 77 4.34 -16.34 8.01
N ALA A 78 4.92 -17.50 7.66
CA ALA A 78 6.35 -17.75 7.79
C ALA A 78 7.19 -16.77 6.93
N PHE A 79 6.76 -16.47 5.73
CA PHE A 79 7.42 -15.51 4.86
C PHE A 79 7.44 -14.09 5.46
N LEU A 80 6.30 -13.60 5.97
CA LEU A 80 6.19 -12.30 6.62
C LEU A 80 7.07 -12.21 7.87
N GLN A 81 7.08 -13.25 8.71
CA GLN A 81 7.93 -13.33 9.90
C GLN A 81 9.42 -13.29 9.53
N ALA A 82 9.84 -14.08 8.56
CA ALA A 82 11.24 -14.14 8.12
C ALA A 82 11.72 -12.80 7.54
N ARG A 83 10.80 -12.00 7.00
CA ARG A 83 11.07 -10.67 6.46
C ARG A 83 10.97 -9.54 7.48
N GLY A 84 10.58 -9.83 8.73
CA GLY A 84 10.41 -8.82 9.76
C GLY A 84 9.29 -7.82 9.45
N ALA A 85 8.20 -8.29 8.81
CA ALA A 85 7.05 -7.44 8.50
C ALA A 85 6.51 -6.78 9.76
N GLN A 86 6.24 -5.48 9.71
CA GLN A 86 5.72 -4.70 10.84
C GLN A 86 4.24 -4.42 10.68
N TYR A 87 3.78 -4.22 9.46
CA TYR A 87 2.39 -3.94 9.15
C TYR A 87 1.92 -4.81 7.99
N LEU A 88 0.67 -5.26 8.09
CA LEU A 88 -0.01 -6.01 7.06
C LEU A 88 -1.42 -5.43 6.88
N SER A 89 -1.76 -5.02 5.68
CA SER A 89 -3.09 -4.58 5.30
C SER A 89 -3.71 -5.55 4.29
N GLY A 90 -5.03 -5.60 4.26
CA GLY A 90 -5.79 -6.47 3.37
C GLY A 90 -7.21 -6.66 3.87
N LYS A 91 -7.95 -7.57 3.27
CA LYS A 91 -9.27 -7.93 3.76
C LYS A 91 -9.20 -8.47 5.19
N GLU A 92 -10.15 -8.09 6.01
CA GLU A 92 -10.19 -8.47 7.43
C GLU A 92 -10.06 -9.99 7.64
N ALA A 93 -10.81 -10.79 6.87
CA ALA A 93 -10.77 -12.25 6.99
C ALA A 93 -9.39 -12.83 6.66
N ASP A 94 -8.74 -12.31 5.63
CA ASP A 94 -7.42 -12.76 5.15
C ASP A 94 -6.33 -12.39 6.15
N VAL A 95 -6.32 -11.13 6.60
CA VAL A 95 -5.36 -10.65 7.60
C VAL A 95 -5.56 -11.37 8.93
N ALA A 96 -6.80 -11.64 9.35
CA ALA A 96 -7.09 -12.38 10.57
C ALA A 96 -6.56 -13.82 10.51
N ALA A 97 -6.70 -14.48 9.36
CA ALA A 97 -6.17 -15.83 9.16
C ALA A 97 -4.65 -15.89 9.33
N LEU A 98 -3.91 -14.88 8.81
CA LEU A 98 -2.46 -14.79 8.98
C LEU A 98 -2.09 -14.39 10.42
N ALA A 99 -2.76 -13.40 11.00
CA ALA A 99 -2.50 -12.93 12.35
C ALA A 99 -2.64 -14.05 13.39
N ALA A 100 -3.55 -14.99 13.18
CA ALA A 100 -3.69 -16.18 14.03
C ALA A 100 -2.44 -17.10 14.06
N ARG A 101 -1.53 -16.98 13.06
CA ARG A 101 -0.25 -17.72 12.96
C ARG A 101 0.95 -16.85 13.34
N MET A 102 0.74 -15.61 13.68
CA MET A 102 1.80 -14.62 13.93
C MET A 102 1.67 -14.09 15.36
N PRO A 103 2.34 -14.72 16.36
CA PRO A 103 2.25 -14.32 17.76
C PRO A 103 2.63 -12.85 17.96
N GLY A 104 1.83 -12.13 18.76
CA GLY A 104 2.07 -10.71 19.07
C GLY A 104 1.44 -9.71 18.09
N TRP A 105 0.90 -10.17 16.98
CA TRP A 105 0.19 -9.29 16.04
C TRP A 105 -1.17 -8.88 16.59
N LYS A 106 -1.53 -7.62 16.32
CA LYS A 106 -2.81 -7.03 16.74
C LYS A 106 -3.61 -6.64 15.49
N LEU A 107 -4.89 -6.99 15.49
CA LEU A 107 -5.81 -6.57 14.44
C LEU A 107 -6.37 -5.18 14.75
N ARG A 108 -6.42 -4.35 13.72
CA ARG A 108 -7.12 -3.07 13.73
C ARG A 108 -8.04 -3.03 12.51
N GLY A 109 -9.35 -3.01 12.75
CA GLY A 109 -10.34 -2.83 11.69
C GLY A 109 -10.35 -1.40 11.18
N THR A 110 -10.41 -1.23 9.86
CA THR A 110 -10.63 0.03 9.17
C THR A 110 -11.73 -0.15 8.13
N ASN A 111 -12.41 0.93 7.78
CA ASN A 111 -13.43 0.90 6.74
C ASN A 111 -12.84 1.41 5.42
N LEU A 112 -12.99 0.63 4.37
CA LEU A 112 -12.74 1.08 3.02
C LEU A 112 -14.02 1.75 2.50
N ALA A 113 -13.92 3.01 2.11
CA ALA A 113 -15.04 3.76 1.53
C ALA A 113 -14.85 3.92 0.02
N ARG A 114 -15.88 3.65 -0.74
CA ARG A 114 -15.93 3.91 -2.17
C ARG A 114 -16.90 5.06 -2.45
N MET A 115 -16.47 6.01 -3.26
CA MET A 115 -17.30 7.10 -3.73
C MET A 115 -17.73 6.87 -5.17
N ASP A 116 -19.02 6.59 -5.38
CA ASP A 116 -19.54 6.31 -6.73
C ASP A 116 -19.82 7.58 -7.54
N ARG A 117 -20.04 8.71 -6.87
CA ARG A 117 -20.20 10.03 -7.53
C ARG A 117 -19.94 11.16 -6.56
N LEU A 118 -19.43 12.25 -7.07
CA LEU A 118 -19.39 13.53 -6.34
C LEU A 118 -20.80 14.14 -6.32
N ALA A 119 -21.33 14.37 -5.13
CA ALA A 119 -22.43 15.29 -4.97
C ALA A 119 -21.88 16.69 -5.19
N GLY A 120 -22.45 17.46 -6.11
CA GLY A 120 -21.98 18.75 -6.67
C GLY A 120 -21.07 19.60 -5.79
N GLY A 121 -20.22 20.40 -6.41
CA GLY A 121 -19.13 21.09 -5.73
C GLY A 121 -19.62 21.93 -4.55
N ALA A 122 -19.12 21.59 -3.36
CA ALA A 122 -19.24 22.49 -2.23
C ALA A 122 -18.37 23.72 -2.49
N ALA A 123 -18.91 24.91 -2.30
CA ALA A 123 -18.09 26.12 -2.30
C ALA A 123 -17.06 26.02 -1.17
N LEU A 124 -15.84 26.44 -1.42
CA LEU A 124 -14.86 26.55 -0.34
C LEU A 124 -15.35 27.53 0.71
N PRO A 125 -15.11 27.26 2.00
CA PRO A 125 -15.36 28.23 3.04
C PRO A 125 -14.63 29.54 2.78
N GLU A 126 -15.17 30.65 3.26
CA GLU A 126 -14.52 31.96 3.14
C GLU A 126 -13.12 31.92 3.78
N GLY A 127 -12.13 32.48 3.08
CA GLY A 127 -10.74 32.49 3.52
C GLY A 127 -9.93 31.24 3.15
N PHE A 128 -10.56 30.23 2.53
CA PHE A 128 -9.86 29.04 2.02
C PHE A 128 -9.61 29.13 0.53
N SER A 129 -8.48 28.58 0.09
CA SER A 129 -8.14 28.43 -1.32
C SER A 129 -7.57 27.07 -1.60
N LEU A 130 -7.79 26.53 -2.79
CA LEU A 130 -7.16 25.28 -3.26
C LEU A 130 -6.14 25.62 -4.34
N ARG A 131 -4.99 24.96 -4.28
CA ARG A 131 -3.99 24.99 -5.34
C ARG A 131 -3.36 23.62 -5.51
N MET A 132 -2.87 23.35 -6.69
CA MET A 132 -2.02 22.16 -6.90
C MET A 132 -0.69 22.36 -6.18
N LEU A 133 -0.21 21.30 -5.55
CA LEU A 133 1.13 21.26 -4.96
C LEU A 133 2.16 20.93 -6.03
N GLY A 134 3.38 21.45 -5.84
CA GLY A 134 4.53 21.13 -6.66
C GLY A 134 5.73 20.69 -5.79
N PRO A 135 6.84 20.28 -6.41
CA PRO A 135 8.03 19.78 -5.69
C PRO A 135 8.57 20.74 -4.61
N GLN A 136 8.38 22.04 -4.80
CA GLN A 136 8.78 23.08 -3.85
C GLN A 136 7.99 23.04 -2.54
N ASP A 137 6.82 22.40 -2.53
CA ASP A 137 5.94 22.31 -1.37
C ASP A 137 6.26 21.12 -0.45
N ALA A 138 7.15 20.22 -0.85
CA ALA A 138 7.45 18.97 -0.16
C ALA A 138 7.78 19.18 1.33
N GLN A 139 8.58 20.20 1.64
CA GLN A 139 8.94 20.51 3.03
C GLN A 139 7.74 20.96 3.86
N ALA A 140 6.82 21.72 3.26
CA ALA A 140 5.59 22.15 3.94
C ALA A 140 4.63 20.98 4.17
N VAL A 141 4.50 20.07 3.19
CA VAL A 141 3.70 18.84 3.30
C VAL A 141 4.21 17.98 4.45
N ILE A 142 5.49 17.62 4.46
CA ILE A 142 6.09 16.83 5.53
C ILE A 142 6.01 17.57 6.87
N GLY A 143 6.18 18.90 6.86
CA GLY A 143 6.01 19.74 8.05
C GLY A 143 4.61 19.71 8.65
N LEU A 144 3.59 19.50 7.82
CA LEU A 144 2.20 19.30 8.26
C LEU A 144 1.99 17.85 8.76
N GLU A 145 2.42 16.86 8.00
CA GLU A 145 2.23 15.44 8.34
C GLU A 145 2.82 15.06 9.69
N VAL A 146 4.00 15.57 10.04
CA VAL A 146 4.61 15.30 11.37
C VAL A 146 3.80 15.86 12.55
N GLN A 147 2.83 16.73 12.31
CA GLN A 147 1.95 17.28 13.34
C GLN A 147 0.65 16.47 13.49
N ILE A 148 0.44 15.48 12.65
CA ILE A 148 -0.76 14.64 12.62
C ILE A 148 -0.41 13.30 13.27
N ASP A 149 -1.05 12.99 14.39
CA ASP A 149 -0.76 11.78 15.20
C ASP A 149 -0.90 10.48 14.38
N GLU A 150 -1.84 10.45 13.44
CA GLU A 150 -2.09 9.29 12.58
C GLU A 150 -0.90 8.95 11.67
N PHE A 151 -0.06 9.94 11.35
CA PHE A 151 1.13 9.75 10.53
C PHE A 151 2.42 9.55 11.35
N ALA A 152 2.36 9.67 12.68
CA ALA A 152 3.54 9.58 13.55
C ALA A 152 4.36 8.29 13.35
N ASP A 153 3.69 7.17 13.06
CA ASP A 153 4.35 5.89 12.85
C ASP A 153 5.16 5.85 11.54
N SER A 154 4.77 6.59 10.52
CA SER A 154 5.49 6.65 9.24
C SER A 154 6.80 7.44 9.32
N PHE A 155 7.00 8.20 10.42
CA PHE A 155 8.22 8.97 10.69
C PHE A 155 9.16 8.28 11.68
N ARG A 156 8.76 7.13 12.28
CA ARG A 156 9.60 6.43 13.24
C ARG A 156 10.85 5.84 12.59
N GLY A 157 12.01 6.33 13.01
CA GLY A 157 13.29 5.80 12.54
C GLY A 157 13.64 6.15 11.10
N VAL A 158 12.92 7.08 10.50
CA VAL A 158 13.19 7.59 9.15
C VAL A 158 13.71 9.01 9.27
N ASP A 159 14.73 9.35 8.49
CA ASP A 159 15.24 10.70 8.40
C ASP A 159 14.18 11.61 7.76
N ARG A 160 13.96 12.76 8.37
CA ARG A 160 13.00 13.74 7.86
C ARG A 160 13.41 14.29 6.48
N GLU A 161 14.70 14.46 6.22
CA GLU A 161 15.18 14.94 4.92
C GLU A 161 14.94 13.91 3.83
N GLU A 162 15.10 12.61 4.15
CA GLU A 162 14.75 11.51 3.25
C GLU A 162 13.26 11.52 2.89
N LYS A 163 12.38 11.76 3.88
CA LYS A 163 10.93 11.90 3.64
C LYS A 163 10.58 13.13 2.79
N VAL A 164 11.25 14.24 2.99
CA VAL A 164 11.06 15.44 2.15
C VAL A 164 11.47 15.16 0.71
N GLU A 165 12.58 14.43 0.48
CA GLU A 165 13.03 14.10 -0.86
C GLU A 165 12.07 13.11 -1.55
N GLU A 166 11.61 12.09 -0.84
CA GLU A 166 10.57 11.17 -1.33
C GLU A 166 9.29 11.92 -1.73
N CYS A 167 8.82 12.84 -0.88
CA CYS A 167 7.66 13.67 -1.18
C CYS A 167 7.91 14.55 -2.43
N ARG A 168 9.10 15.13 -2.56
CA ARG A 168 9.49 15.96 -3.71
C ARG A 168 9.47 15.15 -5.01
N GLU A 169 10.01 13.93 -4.98
CA GLU A 169 9.97 13.03 -6.13
C GLU A 169 8.53 12.68 -6.52
N ASN A 170 7.67 12.36 -5.55
CA ASN A 170 6.27 12.04 -5.78
C ASN A 170 5.52 13.23 -6.39
N LEU A 171 5.71 14.43 -5.87
CA LEU A 171 5.12 15.66 -6.43
C LEU A 171 5.66 16.00 -7.83
N THR A 172 6.89 15.58 -8.16
CA THR A 172 7.48 15.77 -9.50
C THR A 172 6.87 14.84 -10.53
N ARG A 173 6.55 13.60 -10.15
CA ARG A 173 5.94 12.62 -11.06
C ARG A 173 4.53 13.03 -11.50
N GLY A 174 3.86 13.88 -10.75
CA GLY A 174 2.54 14.43 -11.07
C GLY A 174 1.43 13.39 -10.96
N GLY A 175 0.36 13.73 -10.27
CA GLY A 175 -0.83 12.90 -10.22
C GLY A 175 -1.29 12.47 -8.85
N HIS A 176 -0.62 12.87 -7.79
CA HIS A 176 -1.10 12.58 -6.43
C HIS A 176 -1.67 13.85 -5.80
N ALA A 177 -2.99 13.88 -5.64
CA ALA A 177 -3.64 14.74 -4.66
C ALA A 177 -3.60 13.98 -3.32
N PHE A 178 -2.96 14.55 -2.35
CA PHE A 178 -3.08 14.13 -0.95
C PHE A 178 -4.15 14.97 -0.26
#